data_e8f2680b841b381fc3a3e0665d59c792
#
_entry.id   e8f2680b841b381fc3a3e0665d59c792
#
_cell.length_a   1.000
_cell.length_b   1.000
_cell.length_c   1.000
_cell.angle_alpha   90.00
_cell.angle_beta   90.00
_cell.angle_gamma   90.00
#
_symmetry.space_group_name_H-M   'P 1'
#
loop_
_entity.id
_entity.type
_entity.pdbx_description
1 polymer ?
#
loop_
_entity_poly.entity_id
_entity_poly.type
_entity_poly.pdbx_seq_one_letter_code
_entity_poly.pdbx_strand_id
1 'polypeptide(L)'
;IKIICYYNKMPYYAVANGRNIGIFLNWNDCNNSVNKFQNASYKKFDTKEEAEQFIANNSKLSHKQMDNSIYNPDYYVYTDGACSNNGKTNALAGIGIFFGVNDNRNISKRIEGKQTNNTAELSAIIETYYIIENDITVGKKIAIVSDSEYAIKCASSYGEKCYKKGWNVDIPNKALVKTAYEMYKDKLNIKFIHIKAHTNNTDIHSFGNDNADKLANLAIGLESCPYENSIKKIYLKVPFLKKDEIKKLGGKWDNNRKKWFIYDNNEHIVNVLNLFSKE
;
A
#
# COMPACT_ATOMS: atom_id res chain seq x y z
N ILE A 1 -34.79 -46.31 34.15
CA ILE A 1 -34.11 -45.09 34.60
C ILE A 1 -33.33 -44.54 33.37
N LYS A 2 -33.83 -43.49 32.70
CA LYS A 2 -33.11 -42.76 31.66
C LYS A 2 -32.15 -41.79 32.30
N ILE A 3 -30.86 -42.06 32.19
CA ILE A 3 -29.82 -41.11 32.57
C ILE A 3 -29.75 -40.06 31.46
N ILE A 4 -30.29 -38.87 31.71
CA ILE A 4 -30.12 -37.71 30.87
C ILE A 4 -28.73 -37.12 31.18
N CYS A 5 -27.74 -37.43 30.38
CA CYS A 5 -26.45 -36.71 30.45
C CYS A 5 -26.65 -35.29 29.96
N TYR A 6 -26.67 -34.31 30.89
CA TYR A 6 -26.53 -32.90 30.55
C TYR A 6 -25.07 -32.66 30.12
N TYR A 7 -24.84 -32.68 28.82
CA TYR A 7 -23.62 -32.09 28.25
C TYR A 7 -23.70 -30.59 28.48
N ASN A 8 -22.98 -30.06 29.45
CA ASN A 8 -22.75 -28.62 29.56
C ASN A 8 -22.02 -28.14 28.30
N LYS A 9 -22.78 -27.65 27.35
CA LYS A 9 -22.23 -27.02 26.11
C LYS A 9 -21.45 -25.80 26.51
N MET A 10 -20.11 -25.85 26.43
CA MET A 10 -19.27 -24.67 26.69
C MET A 10 -19.53 -23.62 25.61
N PRO A 11 -19.85 -22.38 26.01
CA PRO A 11 -20.12 -21.32 25.06
C PRO A 11 -18.83 -20.81 24.41
N TYR A 12 -18.97 -20.32 23.18
CA TYR A 12 -17.93 -19.63 22.44
C TYR A 12 -18.18 -18.13 22.48
N TYR A 13 -17.19 -17.35 22.92
CA TYR A 13 -17.23 -15.89 22.91
C TYR A 13 -16.39 -15.37 21.74
N ALA A 14 -17.02 -14.88 20.70
CA ALA A 14 -16.34 -14.33 19.54
C ALA A 14 -16.10 -12.84 19.73
N VAL A 15 -14.88 -12.40 19.54
CA VAL A 15 -14.48 -10.98 19.50
C VAL A 15 -14.07 -10.65 18.07
N ALA A 16 -14.85 -9.82 17.39
CA ALA A 16 -14.57 -9.33 16.04
C ALA A 16 -13.85 -7.98 16.05
N ASN A 17 -13.94 -7.23 17.17
CA ASN A 17 -13.19 -6.00 17.41
C ASN A 17 -12.88 -5.89 18.90
N GLY A 18 -11.60 -5.87 19.27
CA GLY A 18 -11.09 -5.85 20.64
C GLY A 18 -9.56 -5.86 20.64
N ARG A 19 -8.92 -5.86 21.82
CA ARG A 19 -7.46 -5.95 21.93
C ARG A 19 -6.91 -7.22 21.27
N ASN A 20 -7.64 -8.33 21.46
CA ASN A 20 -7.33 -9.62 20.81
C ASN A 20 -8.60 -10.10 20.10
N ILE A 21 -8.54 -10.20 18.76
CA ILE A 21 -9.61 -10.75 17.93
C ILE A 21 -9.50 -12.27 17.96
N GLY A 22 -10.61 -12.96 18.14
CA GLY A 22 -10.61 -14.43 18.21
C GLY A 22 -11.81 -15.01 18.95
N ILE A 23 -11.78 -16.33 19.15
CA ILE A 23 -12.79 -17.07 19.91
C ILE A 23 -12.22 -17.47 21.26
N PHE A 24 -12.93 -17.12 22.31
CA PHE A 24 -12.58 -17.41 23.69
C PHE A 24 -13.58 -18.40 24.28
N LEU A 25 -13.10 -19.35 25.10
CA LEU A 25 -13.94 -20.39 25.71
C LEU A 25 -14.52 -19.96 27.06
N ASN A 26 -14.09 -18.83 27.59
CA ASN A 26 -14.59 -18.27 28.85
C ASN A 26 -14.78 -16.75 28.74
N TRP A 27 -15.66 -16.24 29.58
CA TRP A 27 -16.00 -14.81 29.60
C TRP A 27 -14.85 -13.91 30.06
N ASN A 28 -14.01 -14.37 30.98
CA ASN A 28 -12.93 -13.54 31.51
C ASN A 28 -11.93 -13.16 30.44
N ASP A 29 -11.53 -14.08 29.58
CA ASP A 29 -10.61 -13.84 28.48
C ASP A 29 -11.24 -12.95 27.42
N CYS A 30 -12.51 -13.18 27.09
CA CYS A 30 -13.28 -12.31 26.22
C CYS A 30 -13.36 -10.88 26.79
N ASN A 31 -13.71 -10.75 28.08
CA ASN A 31 -13.83 -9.46 28.74
C ASN A 31 -12.49 -8.71 28.79
N ASN A 32 -11.39 -9.39 29.01
CA ASN A 32 -10.04 -8.79 28.95
C ASN A 32 -9.74 -8.17 27.58
N SER A 33 -10.29 -8.77 26.51
CA SER A 33 -10.14 -8.27 25.16
C SER A 33 -11.03 -7.06 24.85
N VAL A 34 -12.22 -6.97 25.43
CA VAL A 34 -13.23 -5.97 25.04
C VAL A 34 -13.49 -4.88 26.08
N ASN A 35 -13.16 -5.10 27.36
CA ASN A 35 -13.43 -4.15 28.42
C ASN A 35 -12.70 -2.82 28.20
N LYS A 36 -13.46 -1.71 28.20
CA LYS A 36 -12.96 -0.35 27.91
C LYS A 36 -12.25 -0.23 26.55
N PHE A 37 -12.53 -1.13 25.60
CA PHE A 37 -12.06 -1.02 24.23
C PHE A 37 -13.09 -0.29 23.39
N GLN A 38 -12.69 0.81 22.76
CA GLN A 38 -13.60 1.65 21.97
C GLN A 38 -14.14 0.86 20.75
N ASN A 39 -15.45 0.90 20.54
CA ASN A 39 -16.14 0.18 19.48
C ASN A 39 -15.95 -1.35 19.50
N ALA A 40 -15.77 -1.95 20.68
CA ALA A 40 -15.69 -3.40 20.81
C ALA A 40 -16.89 -4.10 20.16
N SER A 41 -16.62 -5.15 19.39
CA SER A 41 -17.64 -6.00 18.77
C SER A 41 -17.41 -7.45 19.19
N TYR A 42 -18.32 -7.97 19.97
CA TYR A 42 -18.25 -9.34 20.49
C TYR A 42 -19.63 -9.93 20.72
N LYS A 43 -19.74 -11.25 20.67
CA LYS A 43 -20.99 -11.97 20.90
C LYS A 43 -20.71 -13.40 21.37
N LYS A 44 -21.64 -13.94 22.19
CA LYS A 44 -21.64 -15.33 22.66
C LYS A 44 -22.40 -16.22 21.67
N PHE A 45 -21.88 -17.42 21.42
CA PHE A 45 -22.44 -18.45 20.52
C PHE A 45 -22.43 -19.82 21.18
N ASP A 46 -23.31 -20.70 20.68
CA ASP A 46 -23.40 -22.10 21.13
C ASP A 46 -22.56 -23.05 20.28
N THR A 47 -22.12 -22.60 19.09
CA THR A 47 -21.23 -23.35 18.21
C THR A 47 -20.01 -22.54 17.79
N LYS A 48 -18.93 -23.24 17.48
CA LYS A 48 -17.68 -22.63 17.04
C LYS A 48 -17.84 -22.01 15.63
N GLU A 49 -18.59 -22.68 14.77
CA GLU A 49 -18.86 -22.27 13.40
C GLU A 49 -19.61 -20.93 13.35
N GLU A 50 -20.62 -20.73 14.22
CA GLU A 50 -21.32 -19.45 14.34
C GLU A 50 -20.40 -18.33 14.84
N ALA A 51 -19.51 -18.66 15.78
CA ALA A 51 -18.54 -17.71 16.31
C ALA A 51 -17.50 -17.30 15.24
N GLU A 52 -17.02 -18.24 14.42
CA GLU A 52 -16.14 -17.98 13.29
C GLU A 52 -16.82 -17.11 12.23
N GLN A 53 -18.08 -17.41 11.92
CA GLN A 53 -18.88 -16.67 10.95
C GLN A 53 -19.18 -15.23 11.42
N PHE A 54 -19.40 -15.06 12.73
CA PHE A 54 -19.55 -13.72 13.32
C PHE A 54 -18.26 -12.90 13.16
N ILE A 55 -17.10 -13.46 13.45
CA ILE A 55 -15.82 -12.79 13.26
C ILE A 55 -15.63 -12.44 11.78
N ALA A 56 -15.83 -13.39 10.87
CA ALA A 56 -15.71 -13.18 9.44
C ALA A 56 -16.64 -12.09 8.89
N ASN A 57 -17.88 -12.04 9.36
CA ASN A 57 -18.87 -11.05 8.93
C ASN A 57 -18.63 -9.66 9.52
N ASN A 58 -18.14 -9.57 10.75
CA ASN A 58 -17.91 -8.31 11.44
C ASN A 58 -16.50 -7.77 11.24
N SER A 59 -15.51 -8.61 10.93
CA SER A 59 -14.21 -8.14 10.44
C SER A 59 -14.34 -7.43 9.08
N LYS A 60 -15.31 -7.82 8.26
CA LYS A 60 -15.64 -7.09 7.01
C LYS A 60 -16.26 -5.71 7.26
N LEU A 61 -16.92 -5.49 8.39
CA LEU A 61 -17.46 -4.18 8.79
C LEU A 61 -16.39 -3.26 9.40
N SER A 62 -15.35 -3.82 10.02
CA SER A 62 -14.22 -3.06 10.56
C SER A 62 -13.25 -2.55 9.49
N HIS A 63 -13.33 -3.04 8.24
CA HIS A 63 -12.56 -2.47 7.13
C HIS A 63 -12.92 -1.00 6.79
N LYS A 64 -13.99 -0.42 7.39
CA LYS A 64 -14.33 1.00 7.23
C LYS A 64 -13.69 1.93 8.27
N GLN A 65 -13.08 1.35 9.33
CA GLN A 65 -12.36 2.10 10.37
C GLN A 65 -11.14 1.30 10.87
N MET A 66 -10.34 0.75 9.98
CA MET A 66 -8.97 0.42 10.37
C MET A 66 -8.25 1.75 10.53
N ASP A 67 -8.12 2.12 11.80
CA ASP A 67 -7.24 3.16 12.29
C ASP A 67 -5.92 3.18 11.50
N ASN A 68 -5.55 4.35 10.99
CA ASN A 68 -4.28 4.60 10.28
C ASN A 68 -3.05 4.46 11.19
N SER A 69 -3.23 3.97 12.42
CA SER A 69 -2.14 3.70 13.34
C SER A 69 -1.54 2.32 13.04
N ILE A 70 -0.38 2.35 12.39
CA ILE A 70 0.62 1.28 12.32
C ILE A 70 0.31 0.16 11.31
N TYR A 71 -0.04 0.49 10.08
CA TYR A 71 0.35 -0.36 8.96
C TYR A 71 1.83 -0.09 8.69
N ASN A 72 2.70 -0.94 9.20
CA ASN A 72 4.12 -0.92 8.89
C ASN A 72 4.37 -1.90 7.74
N PRO A 73 4.46 -1.45 6.49
CA PRO A 73 4.75 -2.33 5.37
C PRO A 73 6.20 -2.78 5.41
N ASP A 74 6.47 -3.96 4.88
CA ASP A 74 7.84 -4.43 4.67
C ASP A 74 8.56 -3.55 3.66
N TYR A 75 7.82 -3.02 2.66
CA TYR A 75 8.31 -2.00 1.75
C TYR A 75 7.17 -1.25 1.05
N TYR A 76 7.52 -0.13 0.43
CA TYR A 76 6.67 0.68 -0.43
C TYR A 76 7.01 0.42 -1.89
N VAL A 77 6.00 0.48 -2.77
CA VAL A 77 6.17 0.58 -4.21
C VAL A 77 5.36 1.76 -4.72
N TYR A 78 5.95 2.57 -5.57
CA TYR A 78 5.34 3.78 -6.10
C TYR A 78 4.97 3.58 -7.56
N THR A 79 3.78 4.00 -7.96
CA THR A 79 3.26 3.81 -9.31
C THR A 79 2.74 5.11 -9.87
N ASP A 80 3.03 5.35 -11.13
CA ASP A 80 2.53 6.50 -11.87
C ASP A 80 2.29 6.16 -13.34
N GLY A 81 1.46 6.96 -14.00
CA GLY A 81 1.14 6.87 -15.42
C GLY A 81 1.28 8.21 -16.12
N ALA A 82 2.09 8.28 -17.16
CA ALA A 82 2.24 9.47 -17.99
C ALA A 82 1.55 9.29 -19.35
N CYS A 83 1.00 10.38 -19.88
CA CYS A 83 0.46 10.40 -21.23
C CYS A 83 0.73 11.74 -21.92
N SER A 84 1.49 11.71 -22.99
CA SER A 84 1.62 12.86 -23.90
C SER A 84 0.44 12.93 -24.87
N ASN A 85 0.05 14.14 -25.25
CA ASN A 85 -1.06 14.38 -26.18
C ASN A 85 -2.37 13.65 -25.80
N ASN A 86 -2.66 13.55 -24.52
CA ASN A 86 -3.82 12.82 -23.99
C ASN A 86 -5.11 13.25 -24.72
N GLY A 87 -5.87 12.27 -25.23
CA GLY A 87 -7.09 12.51 -26.00
C GLY A 87 -6.88 12.80 -27.48
N LYS A 88 -5.65 12.81 -27.99
CA LYS A 88 -5.33 12.97 -29.41
C LYS A 88 -4.93 11.64 -30.04
N THR A 89 -4.97 11.57 -31.40
CA THR A 89 -4.61 10.34 -32.15
C THR A 89 -3.14 9.93 -32.00
N ASN A 90 -2.24 10.89 -31.70
CA ASN A 90 -0.82 10.68 -31.50
C ASN A 90 -0.46 10.61 -30.00
N ALA A 91 -1.41 10.27 -29.14
CA ALA A 91 -1.16 10.08 -27.73
C ALA A 91 -0.17 8.91 -27.52
N LEU A 92 0.76 9.09 -26.57
CA LEU A 92 1.67 8.06 -26.10
C LEU A 92 1.55 7.98 -24.58
N ALA A 93 1.36 6.79 -24.04
CA ALA A 93 1.24 6.57 -22.62
C ALA A 93 2.24 5.53 -22.11
N GLY A 94 2.74 5.75 -20.93
CA GLY A 94 3.75 4.92 -20.29
C GLY A 94 3.53 4.82 -18.78
N ILE A 95 4.14 3.84 -18.19
CA ILE A 95 4.08 3.56 -16.75
C ILE A 95 5.45 3.71 -16.11
N GLY A 96 5.45 4.18 -14.89
CA GLY A 96 6.59 4.18 -13.98
C GLY A 96 6.27 3.40 -12.71
N ILE A 97 7.14 2.46 -12.35
CA ILE A 97 7.05 1.70 -11.10
C ILE A 97 8.40 1.80 -10.40
N PHE A 98 8.40 2.32 -9.18
CA PHE A 98 9.60 2.59 -8.42
C PHE A 98 9.57 1.87 -7.07
N PHE A 99 10.55 1.00 -6.84
CA PHE A 99 10.76 0.29 -5.58
C PHE A 99 11.85 0.93 -4.72
N GLY A 100 12.79 1.61 -5.35
CA GLY A 100 13.92 2.25 -4.68
C GLY A 100 15.02 2.58 -5.67
N VAL A 101 16.03 3.30 -5.19
CA VAL A 101 17.21 3.65 -5.98
C VAL A 101 17.99 2.36 -6.32
N ASN A 102 18.31 2.18 -7.60
CA ASN A 102 19.02 1.01 -8.13
C ASN A 102 18.29 -0.34 -7.90
N ASP A 103 16.99 -0.35 -7.56
CA ASP A 103 16.22 -1.58 -7.49
C ASP A 103 15.95 -2.10 -8.92
N ASN A 104 16.33 -3.33 -9.18
CA ASN A 104 16.19 -3.96 -10.51
C ASN A 104 14.73 -4.24 -10.90
N ARG A 105 13.79 -4.08 -9.99
CA ARG A 105 12.33 -4.17 -10.24
C ARG A 105 11.73 -2.87 -10.76
N ASN A 106 12.50 -1.77 -10.80
CA ASN A 106 12.03 -0.51 -11.34
C ASN A 106 11.65 -0.66 -12.81
N ILE A 107 10.49 -0.12 -13.20
CA ILE A 107 9.95 -0.22 -14.55
C ILE A 107 9.73 1.16 -15.14
N SER A 108 10.16 1.32 -16.40
CA SER A 108 9.78 2.38 -17.31
C SER A 108 9.36 1.72 -18.62
N LYS A 109 8.05 1.71 -18.94
CA LYS A 109 7.51 0.92 -20.05
C LYS A 109 6.32 1.60 -20.68
N ARG A 110 6.27 1.65 -22.03
CA ARG A 110 5.06 2.05 -22.76
C ARG A 110 3.95 1.04 -22.54
N ILE A 111 2.70 1.56 -22.48
CA ILE A 111 1.53 0.68 -22.46
C ILE A 111 1.10 0.32 -23.88
N GLU A 112 0.43 -0.80 -23.99
CA GLU A 112 -0.26 -1.22 -25.22
C GLU A 112 -1.73 -0.79 -25.20
N GLY A 113 -2.37 -0.77 -26.36
CA GLY A 113 -3.79 -0.43 -26.49
C GLY A 113 -4.09 1.05 -26.36
N LYS A 114 -5.13 1.41 -25.60
CA LYS A 114 -5.61 2.79 -25.50
C LYS A 114 -4.63 3.67 -24.73
N GLN A 115 -4.16 4.73 -25.38
CA GLN A 115 -3.16 5.67 -24.87
C GLN A 115 -3.85 6.83 -24.14
N THR A 116 -4.03 6.72 -22.82
CA THR A 116 -4.56 7.80 -21.97
C THR A 116 -3.89 7.77 -20.59
N ASN A 117 -3.92 8.89 -19.88
CA ASN A 117 -3.39 8.93 -18.50
C ASN A 117 -4.05 7.87 -17.62
N ASN A 118 -5.37 7.77 -17.63
CA ASN A 118 -6.09 6.79 -16.80
C ASN A 118 -5.76 5.33 -17.13
N THR A 119 -5.49 5.00 -18.42
CA THR A 119 -5.07 3.63 -18.77
C THR A 119 -3.64 3.36 -18.34
N ALA A 120 -2.75 4.34 -18.39
CA ALA A 120 -1.39 4.22 -17.87
C ALA A 120 -1.39 3.98 -16.35
N GLU A 121 -2.11 4.79 -15.60
CA GLU A 121 -2.25 4.64 -14.14
C GLU A 121 -2.75 3.26 -13.72
N LEU A 122 -3.83 2.78 -14.37
CA LEU A 122 -4.34 1.43 -14.11
C LEU A 122 -3.34 0.34 -14.51
N SER A 123 -2.65 0.53 -15.64
CA SER A 123 -1.64 -0.44 -16.10
C SER A 123 -0.45 -0.49 -15.15
N ALA A 124 -0.03 0.62 -14.55
CA ALA A 124 1.03 0.65 -13.55
C ALA A 124 0.66 -0.20 -12.32
N ILE A 125 -0.58 -0.08 -11.81
CA ILE A 125 -1.08 -0.91 -10.70
C ILE A 125 -1.14 -2.39 -11.09
N ILE A 126 -1.61 -2.71 -12.30
CA ILE A 126 -1.70 -4.10 -12.79
C ILE A 126 -0.30 -4.71 -12.95
N GLU A 127 0.63 -3.99 -13.58
CA GLU A 127 2.01 -4.47 -13.78
C GLU A 127 2.73 -4.67 -12.44
N THR A 128 2.48 -3.79 -11.46
CA THR A 128 3.01 -3.94 -10.11
C THR A 128 2.63 -5.29 -9.49
N TYR A 129 1.40 -5.76 -9.67
CA TYR A 129 0.97 -7.05 -9.15
C TYR A 129 1.86 -8.20 -9.60
N TYR A 130 2.16 -8.27 -10.90
CA TYR A 130 3.00 -9.33 -11.44
C TYR A 130 4.42 -9.32 -10.87
N ILE A 131 4.96 -8.13 -10.59
CA ILE A 131 6.29 -7.99 -10.01
C ILE A 131 6.32 -8.48 -8.55
N ILE A 132 5.26 -8.18 -7.79
CA ILE A 132 5.22 -8.46 -6.34
C ILE A 132 4.45 -9.76 -5.99
N GLU A 133 3.99 -10.53 -6.95
CA GLU A 133 3.13 -11.70 -6.74
C GLU A 133 3.75 -12.72 -5.77
N ASN A 134 5.04 -13.00 -5.91
CA ASN A 134 5.76 -13.89 -4.99
C ASN A 134 5.79 -13.32 -3.57
N ASP A 135 6.03 -12.03 -3.42
CA ASP A 135 6.04 -11.35 -2.12
C ASP A 135 4.66 -11.35 -1.46
N ILE A 136 3.59 -11.17 -2.27
CA ILE A 136 2.20 -11.31 -1.80
C ILE A 136 1.96 -12.74 -1.27
N THR A 137 2.41 -13.74 -2.02
CA THR A 137 2.18 -15.15 -1.71
C THR A 137 2.88 -15.58 -0.42
N VAL A 138 4.09 -15.08 -0.16
CA VAL A 138 4.81 -15.32 1.10
C VAL A 138 4.36 -14.43 2.25
N GLY A 139 3.33 -13.60 2.05
CA GLY A 139 2.67 -12.81 3.09
C GLY A 139 3.35 -11.49 3.46
N LYS A 140 4.29 -10.97 2.64
CA LYS A 140 4.86 -9.64 2.89
C LYS A 140 3.78 -8.57 2.84
N LYS A 141 3.87 -7.62 3.75
CA LYS A 141 2.99 -6.44 3.80
C LYS A 141 3.55 -5.38 2.86
N ILE A 142 2.81 -5.03 1.82
CA ILE A 142 3.28 -4.11 0.78
C ILE A 142 2.33 -2.93 0.68
N ALA A 143 2.87 -1.71 0.70
CA ALA A 143 2.09 -0.51 0.42
C ALA A 143 2.35 -0.05 -1.03
N ILE A 144 1.28 0.00 -1.83
CA ILE A 144 1.28 0.57 -3.16
C ILE A 144 0.87 2.03 -3.05
N VAL A 145 1.77 2.94 -3.40
CA VAL A 145 1.60 4.38 -3.28
C VAL A 145 1.40 4.98 -4.66
N SER A 146 0.35 5.77 -4.84
CA SER A 146 0.06 6.45 -6.10
C SER A 146 -0.65 7.78 -5.83
N ASP A 147 -0.47 8.76 -6.70
CA ASP A 147 -1.25 10.00 -6.70
C ASP A 147 -2.54 9.89 -7.53
N SER A 148 -2.74 8.78 -8.23
CA SER A 148 -3.98 8.50 -8.95
C SER A 148 -5.07 7.94 -8.05
N GLU A 149 -5.89 8.82 -7.49
CA GLU A 149 -7.08 8.39 -6.74
C GLU A 149 -8.02 7.52 -7.60
N TYR A 150 -8.07 7.78 -8.91
CA TYR A 150 -8.83 6.99 -9.87
C TYR A 150 -8.36 5.54 -9.91
N ALA A 151 -7.07 5.31 -10.13
CA ALA A 151 -6.51 3.97 -10.24
C ALA A 151 -6.66 3.18 -8.93
N ILE A 152 -6.39 3.81 -7.78
CA ILE A 152 -6.61 3.22 -6.45
C ILE A 152 -8.08 2.82 -6.25
N LYS A 153 -9.03 3.72 -6.57
CA LYS A 153 -10.47 3.40 -6.45
C LYS A 153 -10.87 2.26 -7.37
N CYS A 154 -10.35 2.21 -8.60
CA CYS A 154 -10.61 1.13 -9.54
C CYS A 154 -10.13 -0.23 -9.02
N ALA A 155 -8.94 -0.29 -8.42
CA ALA A 155 -8.41 -1.51 -7.82
C ALA A 155 -9.07 -1.87 -6.47
N SER A 156 -9.90 -1.00 -5.89
CA SER A 156 -10.50 -1.17 -4.57
C SER A 156 -12.01 -0.89 -4.57
N SER A 157 -12.44 0.22 -3.97
CA SER A 157 -13.83 0.50 -3.64
C SER A 157 -14.76 0.66 -4.86
N TYR A 158 -14.28 1.23 -5.96
CA TYR A 158 -15.07 1.36 -7.19
C TYR A 158 -15.16 0.02 -7.92
N GLY A 159 -14.04 -0.70 -8.03
CA GLY A 159 -14.03 -2.06 -8.58
C GLY A 159 -14.93 -3.00 -7.81
N GLU A 160 -14.95 -2.90 -6.47
CA GLU A 160 -15.87 -3.67 -5.61
C GLU A 160 -17.35 -3.40 -5.95
N LYS A 161 -17.72 -2.14 -6.16
CA LYS A 161 -19.09 -1.77 -6.56
C LYS A 161 -19.47 -2.38 -7.91
N CYS A 162 -18.55 -2.39 -8.87
CA CYS A 162 -18.76 -2.98 -10.19
C CYS A 162 -18.86 -4.51 -10.11
N TYR A 163 -17.99 -5.13 -9.31
CA TYR A 163 -17.99 -6.57 -9.06
C TYR A 163 -19.30 -7.05 -8.43
N LYS A 164 -19.80 -6.34 -7.40
CA LYS A 164 -21.10 -6.63 -6.75
C LYS A 164 -22.30 -6.53 -7.71
N LYS A 165 -22.16 -5.76 -8.80
CA LYS A 165 -23.14 -5.68 -9.91
C LYS A 165 -22.87 -6.71 -11.01
N GLY A 166 -22.01 -7.71 -10.79
CA GLY A 166 -21.65 -8.73 -11.76
C GLY A 166 -20.99 -8.17 -13.02
N TRP A 167 -20.31 -7.00 -12.91
CA TRP A 167 -19.74 -6.26 -14.04
C TRP A 167 -20.76 -5.86 -15.11
N ASN A 168 -22.06 -5.90 -14.80
CA ASN A 168 -23.12 -5.47 -15.71
C ASN A 168 -23.30 -3.92 -15.65
N VAL A 169 -22.21 -3.23 -15.96
CA VAL A 169 -22.12 -1.78 -15.97
C VAL A 169 -21.32 -1.33 -17.18
N ASP A 170 -21.73 -0.24 -17.80
CA ASP A 170 -20.96 0.42 -18.86
C ASP A 170 -20.07 1.49 -18.21
N ILE A 171 -18.76 1.24 -18.21
CA ILE A 171 -17.76 2.12 -17.58
C ILE A 171 -16.53 2.23 -18.47
N PRO A 172 -15.86 3.41 -18.47
CA PRO A 172 -14.57 3.54 -19.12
C PRO A 172 -13.54 2.54 -18.61
N ASN A 173 -12.71 2.02 -19.51
CA ASN A 173 -11.60 1.10 -19.19
C ASN A 173 -12.04 -0.15 -18.42
N LYS A 174 -13.25 -0.65 -18.64
CA LYS A 174 -13.89 -1.73 -17.90
C LYS A 174 -12.99 -2.96 -17.74
N ALA A 175 -12.31 -3.39 -18.80
CA ALA A 175 -11.40 -4.53 -18.75
C ALA A 175 -10.26 -4.32 -17.74
N LEU A 176 -9.59 -3.17 -17.79
CA LEU A 176 -8.50 -2.83 -16.86
C LEU A 176 -9.01 -2.70 -15.42
N VAL A 177 -10.17 -2.05 -15.21
CA VAL A 177 -10.79 -1.91 -13.89
C VAL A 177 -11.10 -3.28 -13.29
N LYS A 178 -11.67 -4.18 -14.13
CA LYS A 178 -11.96 -5.55 -13.71
C LYS A 178 -10.69 -6.29 -13.32
N THR A 179 -9.68 -6.27 -14.17
CA THR A 179 -8.39 -6.92 -13.92
C THR A 179 -7.74 -6.40 -12.64
N ALA A 180 -7.60 -5.09 -12.48
CA ALA A 180 -7.00 -4.49 -11.30
C ALA A 180 -7.73 -4.90 -10.02
N TYR A 181 -9.07 -4.83 -10.00
CA TYR A 181 -9.85 -5.22 -8.84
C TYR A 181 -9.73 -6.71 -8.51
N GLU A 182 -9.86 -7.59 -9.50
CA GLU A 182 -9.81 -9.04 -9.29
C GLU A 182 -8.44 -9.52 -8.78
N MET A 183 -7.35 -8.87 -9.18
CA MET A 183 -6.02 -9.16 -8.68
C MET A 183 -5.85 -8.83 -7.19
N TYR A 184 -6.40 -7.71 -6.74
CA TYR A 184 -6.13 -7.21 -5.40
C TYR A 184 -7.24 -7.47 -4.35
N LYS A 185 -8.47 -7.81 -4.76
CA LYS A 185 -9.66 -7.89 -3.88
C LYS A 185 -9.51 -8.74 -2.62
N ASP A 186 -8.71 -9.81 -2.69
CA ASP A 186 -8.54 -10.76 -1.60
C ASP A 186 -7.12 -10.70 -0.98
N LYS A 187 -6.33 -9.65 -1.29
CA LYS A 187 -4.95 -9.51 -0.83
C LYS A 187 -4.89 -8.62 0.42
N LEU A 188 -5.06 -9.24 1.61
CA LEU A 188 -5.11 -8.53 2.89
C LEU A 188 -3.77 -7.91 3.30
N ASN A 189 -2.68 -8.37 2.73
CA ASN A 189 -1.33 -7.87 2.96
C ASN A 189 -0.92 -6.72 2.01
N ILE A 190 -1.86 -6.26 1.17
CA ILE A 190 -1.65 -5.10 0.29
C ILE A 190 -2.46 -3.91 0.81
N LYS A 191 -1.83 -2.75 0.88
CA LYS A 191 -2.49 -1.47 1.18
C LYS A 191 -2.22 -0.46 0.06
N PHE A 192 -3.27 0.17 -0.44
CA PHE A 192 -3.14 1.33 -1.30
C PHE A 192 -3.04 2.61 -0.47
N ILE A 193 -2.10 3.48 -0.81
CA ILE A 193 -1.91 4.79 -0.19
C ILE A 193 -2.01 5.84 -1.30
N HIS A 194 -3.01 6.72 -1.17
CA HIS A 194 -3.12 7.89 -2.03
C HIS A 194 -2.32 9.04 -1.45
N ILE A 195 -1.51 9.69 -2.29
CA ILE A 195 -0.78 10.90 -1.96
C ILE A 195 -1.17 12.02 -2.93
N LYS A 196 -0.84 13.25 -2.57
CA LYS A 196 -1.01 14.37 -3.52
C LYS A 196 0.19 14.45 -4.43
N ALA A 197 -0.05 14.64 -5.74
CA ALA A 197 1.00 14.92 -6.72
C ALA A 197 1.73 16.23 -6.40
N HIS A 198 3.01 16.29 -6.75
CA HIS A 198 3.83 17.51 -6.82
C HIS A 198 3.73 18.45 -5.59
N THR A 199 3.72 17.88 -4.39
CA THR A 199 3.59 18.69 -3.14
C THR A 199 4.84 19.47 -2.77
N ASN A 200 5.98 19.30 -3.49
CA ASN A 200 7.31 19.78 -3.11
C ASN A 200 7.72 19.37 -1.68
N ASN A 201 7.01 18.42 -1.08
CA ASN A 201 7.36 17.87 0.20
C ASN A 201 8.63 17.04 0.09
N THR A 202 9.37 16.98 1.18
CA THR A 202 10.67 16.31 1.21
C THR A 202 10.60 14.98 1.96
N ASP A 203 9.40 14.38 2.04
CA ASP A 203 9.19 13.08 2.67
C ASP A 203 9.43 11.91 1.67
N ILE A 204 9.43 10.70 2.22
CA ILE A 204 9.70 9.49 1.44
C ILE A 204 8.68 9.26 0.32
N HIS A 205 7.40 9.60 0.56
CA HIS A 205 6.36 9.35 -0.42
C HIS A 205 6.44 10.31 -1.60
N SER A 206 6.75 11.59 -1.34
CA SER A 206 7.03 12.57 -2.38
C SER A 206 8.25 12.14 -3.22
N PHE A 207 9.33 11.70 -2.57
CA PHE A 207 10.51 11.19 -3.27
C PHE A 207 10.18 9.98 -4.17
N GLY A 208 9.44 9.01 -3.63
CA GLY A 208 9.07 7.80 -4.37
C GLY A 208 8.16 8.09 -5.57
N ASN A 209 7.15 8.96 -5.38
CA ASN A 209 6.24 9.36 -6.44
C ASN A 209 6.96 10.15 -7.56
N ASP A 210 7.82 11.10 -7.20
CA ASP A 210 8.61 11.87 -8.17
C ASP A 210 9.49 10.96 -9.05
N ASN A 211 9.99 9.83 -8.49
CA ASN A 211 10.75 8.86 -9.27
C ASN A 211 9.85 7.97 -10.14
N ALA A 212 8.65 7.61 -9.67
CA ALA A 212 7.68 6.89 -10.50
C ALA A 212 7.22 7.76 -11.67
N ASP A 213 6.89 9.05 -11.43
CA ASP A 213 6.55 10.03 -12.49
C ASP A 213 7.66 10.14 -13.55
N LYS A 214 8.92 10.28 -13.10
CA LYS A 214 10.06 10.33 -14.03
C LYS A 214 10.21 9.06 -14.87
N LEU A 215 10.00 7.89 -14.29
CA LEU A 215 10.03 6.63 -15.02
C LEU A 215 8.89 6.54 -16.04
N ALA A 216 7.68 7.02 -15.69
CA ALA A 216 6.54 7.07 -16.60
C ALA A 216 6.79 8.03 -17.77
N ASN A 217 7.35 9.22 -17.50
CA ASN A 217 7.73 10.19 -18.51
C ASN A 217 8.86 9.66 -19.41
N LEU A 218 9.86 9.01 -18.85
CA LEU A 218 10.94 8.36 -19.61
C LEU A 218 10.39 7.32 -20.60
N ALA A 219 9.38 6.56 -20.21
CA ALA A 219 8.74 5.56 -21.07
C ALA A 219 8.16 6.15 -22.36
N ILE A 220 7.77 7.40 -22.34
CA ILE A 220 7.20 8.12 -23.52
C ILE A 220 8.17 9.13 -24.14
N GLY A 221 9.43 9.13 -23.69
CA GLY A 221 10.51 9.94 -24.25
C GLY A 221 10.49 11.42 -23.88
N LEU A 222 9.81 11.79 -22.77
CA LEU A 222 9.71 13.19 -22.33
C LEU A 222 10.84 13.64 -21.39
N GLU A 223 11.48 12.72 -20.68
CA GLU A 223 12.61 13.03 -19.80
C GLU A 223 13.74 12.01 -19.99
N SER A 224 14.99 12.46 -19.79
CA SER A 224 16.15 11.58 -19.68
C SER A 224 16.11 10.81 -18.35
N CYS A 225 16.77 9.68 -18.31
CA CYS A 225 16.84 8.87 -17.09
C CYS A 225 17.23 9.73 -15.89
N PRO A 226 16.47 9.72 -14.78
CA PRO A 226 16.74 10.58 -13.63
C PRO A 226 18.10 10.30 -12.96
N TYR A 227 18.70 9.16 -13.29
CA TYR A 227 19.97 8.71 -12.71
C TYR A 227 21.22 9.17 -13.49
N GLU A 228 21.05 9.79 -14.66
CA GLU A 228 22.21 10.14 -15.50
C GLU A 228 22.89 11.47 -15.19
N ASN A 229 22.27 12.45 -14.52
CA ASN A 229 22.85 13.79 -14.59
C ASN A 229 22.86 14.72 -13.35
N SER A 230 22.50 14.33 -12.16
CA SER A 230 22.92 15.14 -10.97
C SER A 230 22.67 14.45 -9.62
N ILE A 231 23.67 13.81 -9.09
CA ILE A 231 23.68 13.35 -7.70
C ILE A 231 23.48 14.55 -6.77
N LYS A 232 22.35 14.62 -6.09
CA LYS A 232 21.99 15.73 -5.19
C LYS A 232 22.25 15.35 -3.73
N LYS A 233 22.70 16.32 -2.95
CA LYS A 233 22.80 16.19 -1.50
C LYS A 233 21.43 16.43 -0.86
N ILE A 234 20.93 15.45 -0.11
CA ILE A 234 19.72 15.56 0.71
C ILE A 234 20.17 15.79 2.14
N TYR A 235 19.91 16.98 2.69
CA TYR A 235 20.26 17.32 4.06
C TYR A 235 19.21 16.78 5.03
N LEU A 236 19.68 16.31 6.21
CA LEU A 236 18.89 15.53 7.15
C LEU A 236 18.97 16.10 8.56
N LYS A 237 17.87 16.07 9.29
CA LYS A 237 17.83 16.32 10.73
C LYS A 237 18.18 15.03 11.47
N VAL A 238 19.45 14.89 11.80
CA VAL A 238 19.96 13.70 12.50
C VAL A 238 20.26 14.05 13.96
N PRO A 239 19.56 13.45 14.94
CA PRO A 239 19.89 13.61 16.35
C PRO A 239 21.33 13.15 16.63
N PHE A 240 22.04 13.84 17.54
CA PHE A 240 23.44 13.52 17.84
C PHE A 240 23.66 12.04 18.21
N LEU A 241 22.75 11.44 18.96
CA LEU A 241 22.80 10.03 19.36
C LEU A 241 22.68 9.06 18.17
N LYS A 242 22.19 9.52 17.02
CA LYS A 242 21.98 8.72 15.80
C LYS A 242 23.11 8.89 14.75
N LYS A 243 24.19 9.62 15.10
CA LYS A 243 25.30 9.91 14.18
C LYS A 243 25.97 8.67 13.60
N ASP A 244 26.08 7.60 14.37
CA ASP A 244 26.73 6.36 13.93
C ASP A 244 25.81 5.49 13.08
N GLU A 245 24.51 5.61 13.29
CA GLU A 245 23.46 4.98 12.47
C GLU A 245 23.44 5.58 11.06
N ILE A 246 23.39 6.91 10.94
CA ILE A 246 23.41 7.58 9.63
C ILE A 246 24.70 7.33 8.87
N LYS A 247 25.85 7.25 9.56
CA LYS A 247 27.13 6.89 8.92
C LYS A 247 27.11 5.50 8.30
N LYS A 248 26.58 4.49 9.00
CA LYS A 248 26.46 3.11 8.50
C LYS A 248 25.58 3.05 7.26
N LEU A 249 24.61 3.95 7.14
CA LEU A 249 23.71 4.07 5.99
C LEU A 249 24.29 4.95 4.87
N GLY A 250 25.56 5.33 4.95
CA GLY A 250 26.25 6.11 3.91
C GLY A 250 26.07 7.63 4.02
N GLY A 251 25.49 8.13 5.13
CA GLY A 251 25.40 9.55 5.39
C GLY A 251 26.74 10.19 5.68
N LYS A 252 26.91 11.42 5.22
CA LYS A 252 28.13 12.23 5.33
C LYS A 252 27.87 13.54 6.05
N TRP A 253 28.89 14.05 6.74
CA TRP A 253 28.82 15.34 7.42
C TRP A 253 29.33 16.46 6.52
N ASP A 254 28.54 17.50 6.33
CA ASP A 254 28.93 18.71 5.63
C ASP A 254 29.48 19.72 6.64
N ASN A 255 30.81 19.95 6.63
CA ASN A 255 31.47 20.83 7.56
C ASN A 255 31.08 22.30 7.39
N ASN A 256 30.72 22.74 6.18
CA ASN A 256 30.36 24.11 5.90
C ASN A 256 28.95 24.44 6.40
N ARG A 257 27.99 23.52 6.16
CA ARG A 257 26.59 23.67 6.58
C ARG A 257 26.32 23.15 8.00
N LYS A 258 27.30 22.43 8.60
CA LYS A 258 27.17 21.79 9.92
C LYS A 258 25.96 20.85 9.98
N LYS A 259 25.77 20.05 8.91
CA LYS A 259 24.61 19.19 8.72
C LYS A 259 25.00 17.84 8.16
N TRP A 260 24.20 16.84 8.50
CA TRP A 260 24.27 15.54 7.84
C TRP A 260 23.59 15.60 6.48
N PHE A 261 24.14 14.91 5.50
CA PHE A 261 23.53 14.71 4.20
C PHE A 261 23.76 13.29 3.71
N ILE A 262 22.90 12.85 2.80
CA ILE A 262 23.07 11.65 1.99
C ILE A 262 22.89 12.03 0.53
N TYR A 263 23.52 11.30 -0.38
CA TYR A 263 23.26 11.46 -1.80
C TYR A 263 21.95 10.78 -2.19
N ASP A 264 21.20 11.37 -3.10
CA ASP A 264 19.89 10.87 -3.57
C ASP A 264 19.98 9.52 -4.29
N ASN A 265 21.15 9.15 -4.82
CA ASN A 265 21.44 7.85 -5.42
C ASN A 265 21.99 6.81 -4.43
N ASN A 266 21.96 7.06 -3.12
CA ASN A 266 22.43 6.09 -2.13
C ASN A 266 21.44 4.92 -2.00
N GLU A 267 21.93 3.68 -1.99
CA GLU A 267 21.12 2.46 -1.90
C GLU A 267 20.22 2.40 -0.64
N HIS A 268 20.62 3.09 0.44
CA HIS A 268 19.85 3.16 1.69
C HIS A 268 18.95 4.39 1.78
N ILE A 269 18.78 5.17 0.70
CA ILE A 269 18.07 6.47 0.74
C ILE A 269 16.65 6.33 1.29
N VAL A 270 15.91 5.31 0.88
CA VAL A 270 14.54 5.06 1.36
C VAL A 270 14.52 4.80 2.87
N ASN A 271 15.43 3.97 3.36
CA ASN A 271 15.56 3.67 4.79
C ASN A 271 15.97 4.93 5.58
N VAL A 272 16.91 5.71 5.05
CA VAL A 272 17.36 6.96 5.68
C VAL A 272 16.24 7.99 5.77
N LEU A 273 15.42 8.15 4.72
CA LEU A 273 14.28 9.07 4.72
C LEU A 273 13.14 8.61 5.65
N ASN A 274 13.05 7.32 5.95
CA ASN A 274 12.13 6.79 6.98
C ASN A 274 12.62 7.10 8.39
N LEU A 275 13.93 7.06 8.62
CA LEU A 275 14.53 7.22 9.94
C LEU A 275 14.79 8.70 10.32
N PHE A 276 15.04 9.55 9.32
CA PHE A 276 15.45 10.94 9.50
C PHE A 276 14.66 11.85 8.59
N SER A 277 14.03 12.88 9.15
CA SER A 277 13.37 13.92 8.35
C SER A 277 14.40 14.74 7.57
N LYS A 278 14.03 15.16 6.36
CA LYS A 278 14.80 16.20 5.63
C LYS A 278 14.72 17.54 6.34
N GLU A 279 15.69 18.38 6.10
CA GLU A 279 15.67 19.81 6.51
C GLU A 279 14.99 20.69 5.48
#